data_69c35afe92dc9e71aa370bda657c40be
#
_entry.id   69c35afe92dc9e71aa370bda657c40be
#
_cell.length_a   1.000
_cell.length_b   1.000
_cell.length_c   1.000
_cell.angle_alpha   90.00
_cell.angle_beta   90.00
_cell.angle_gamma   90.00
#
_symmetry.space_group_name_H-M   'P 1'
#
loop_
_entity.id
_entity.type
_entity.pdbx_description
1 polymer ?
#
loop_
_entity_poly.entity_id
_entity_poly.type
_entity_poly.pdbx_seq_one_letter_code
_entity_poly.pdbx_strand_id
1 'polypeptide(L)'
;IIYHSAQRSDIVTTFLSLCVLNACNADGIVKTIKCTLREHDLKLDNIVGIGTDNASVMVGVNHGVYKQLKADVPHLILIRCVCHSLQLATSAAVAEGLPRSLDYLVGDTYKSFARSFSRQQAYKELFGILNDGEEEPLKIVQACSTRWLSIATAVERVLHQWTELKAHFQVARLAEKCYSAEVLYSMYCDEINKAYLLFLRPVLTEVQRVNKSFEAHNADQTKLLDDLVHLLSSLIKKVVIPTASVDVYTTKVEDYLDPKPYLGYSFEKHVDDMKKTGLAADEEENLRKRCTKFILVLIEQIRQRLPDNIEILRKVSQLAVEKVLYVLKPSLVPLLEAMGIPTPSTRIDAIESQWRSITTVAWKDTSTTQKFWCEVYNYRDSYGENPFGELADFAISMLVLPYSNAEVERSFSQMNLLKTKLRNRLSPNTVNAIMVIRAGLKRNKKGCFDYELPEKTIRLIGTRDVYKVGVSKPSSSTGAPHQPEGLLGQVGDSSPDCDDDDLFTL
;
A
#
# COMPACT_ATOMS: atom_id res chain seq x y z
N ILE A 1 14.57 -3.22 -4.13
CA ILE A 1 15.28 -1.97 -4.48
C ILE A 1 14.67 -1.31 -5.71
N ILE A 2 14.79 0.01 -5.77
CA ILE A 2 14.42 0.83 -6.93
C ILE A 2 15.68 1.56 -7.39
N TYR A 3 15.99 1.51 -8.68
CA TYR A 3 17.18 2.13 -9.23
C TYR A 3 17.03 2.47 -10.72
N HIS A 4 17.81 3.41 -11.23
CA HIS A 4 17.90 3.67 -12.65
C HIS A 4 18.85 2.67 -13.31
N SER A 5 18.40 2.04 -14.39
CA SER A 5 19.23 1.14 -15.21
C SER A 5 19.63 1.83 -16.50
N ALA A 6 20.90 2.25 -16.60
CA ALA A 6 21.41 2.84 -17.83
C ALA A 6 21.26 1.89 -19.03
N GLN A 7 21.47 0.58 -18.85
CA GLN A 7 21.32 -0.42 -19.90
C GLN A 7 19.91 -0.52 -20.48
N ARG A 8 18.89 -0.25 -19.64
CA ARG A 8 17.47 -0.32 -20.04
C ARG A 8 16.85 1.02 -20.33
N SER A 9 17.57 2.10 -20.01
CA SER A 9 17.04 3.47 -20.02
C SER A 9 15.70 3.57 -19.28
N ASP A 10 15.66 2.98 -18.06
CA ASP A 10 14.42 2.87 -17.30
C ASP A 10 14.68 2.83 -15.79
N ILE A 11 13.67 3.25 -15.00
CA ILE A 11 13.66 3.05 -13.55
C ILE A 11 13.14 1.64 -13.27
N VAL A 12 13.93 0.85 -12.57
CA VAL A 12 13.64 -0.56 -12.31
C VAL A 12 13.38 -0.80 -10.85
N THR A 13 12.24 -1.43 -10.55
CA THR A 13 11.96 -2.00 -9.23
C THR A 13 12.20 -3.51 -9.29
N THR A 14 12.98 -4.03 -8.34
CA THR A 14 13.32 -5.46 -8.32
C THR A 14 13.54 -5.96 -6.89
N PHE A 15 13.37 -7.27 -6.73
CA PHE A 15 13.74 -7.98 -5.50
C PHE A 15 15.27 -8.10 -5.42
N LEU A 16 15.86 -7.76 -4.27
CA LEU A 16 17.28 -7.89 -4.01
C LEU A 16 17.59 -9.19 -3.29
N SER A 17 17.06 -9.36 -2.09
CA SER A 17 17.36 -10.51 -1.24
C SER A 17 16.31 -10.70 -0.15
N LEU A 18 16.13 -11.95 0.29
CA LEU A 18 15.41 -12.32 1.50
C LEU A 18 16.43 -12.64 2.58
N CYS A 19 16.47 -11.83 3.62
CA CYS A 19 17.43 -11.96 4.70
C CYS A 19 16.78 -12.54 5.95
N VAL A 20 17.46 -13.46 6.61
CA VAL A 20 17.07 -13.96 7.92
C VAL A 20 17.63 -13.02 8.99
N LEU A 21 16.76 -12.47 9.83
CA LEU A 21 17.18 -11.64 10.94
C LEU A 21 17.56 -12.48 12.15
N ASN A 22 18.75 -12.25 12.69
CA ASN A 22 19.19 -12.86 13.95
C ASN A 22 18.59 -12.14 15.17
N ALA A 23 18.26 -10.85 15.01
CA ALA A 23 17.60 -10.04 16.03
C ALA A 23 16.59 -9.10 15.34
N CYS A 24 15.37 -9.05 15.84
CA CYS A 24 14.29 -8.22 15.30
C CYS A 24 14.27 -6.80 15.91
N ASN A 25 15.41 -6.29 16.36
CA ASN A 25 15.59 -4.90 16.79
C ASN A 25 16.27 -4.05 15.71
N ALA A 26 16.34 -2.74 15.92
CA ALA A 26 16.89 -1.82 14.94
C ALA A 26 18.34 -2.13 14.56
N ASP A 27 19.19 -2.51 15.54
CA ASP A 27 20.59 -2.84 15.30
C ASP A 27 20.75 -4.09 14.41
N GLY A 28 19.96 -5.13 14.69
CA GLY A 28 19.96 -6.35 13.90
C GLY A 28 19.54 -6.09 12.45
N ILE A 29 18.52 -5.26 12.25
CA ILE A 29 18.03 -4.86 10.92
C ILE A 29 19.10 -4.05 10.17
N VAL A 30 19.68 -3.02 10.80
CA VAL A 30 20.73 -2.19 10.19
C VAL A 30 21.95 -3.02 9.82
N LYS A 31 22.39 -3.90 10.73
CA LYS A 31 23.51 -4.82 10.45
C LYS A 31 23.22 -5.70 9.24
N THR A 32 22.01 -6.25 9.16
CA THR A 32 21.60 -7.10 8.03
C THR A 32 21.56 -6.33 6.73
N ILE A 33 20.99 -5.10 6.71
CA ILE A 33 20.98 -4.23 5.52
C ILE A 33 22.40 -3.98 5.04
N LYS A 34 23.32 -3.56 5.94
CA LYS A 34 24.71 -3.28 5.57
C LYS A 34 25.45 -4.51 5.05
N CYS A 35 25.22 -5.69 5.63
CA CYS A 35 25.81 -6.93 5.14
C CYS A 35 25.30 -7.28 3.74
N THR A 36 23.97 -7.24 3.55
CA THR A 36 23.36 -7.56 2.26
C THR A 36 23.85 -6.63 1.14
N LEU A 37 23.95 -5.33 1.42
CA LEU A 37 24.47 -4.38 0.43
C LEU A 37 25.92 -4.72 0.03
N ARG A 38 26.78 -5.07 0.99
CA ARG A 38 28.17 -5.50 0.70
C ARG A 38 28.23 -6.80 -0.08
N GLU A 39 27.37 -7.77 0.22
CA GLU A 39 27.27 -9.04 -0.53
C GLU A 39 26.89 -8.85 -2.00
N HIS A 40 26.23 -7.74 -2.31
CA HIS A 40 25.83 -7.37 -3.67
C HIS A 40 26.70 -6.25 -4.27
N ASP A 41 27.84 -5.92 -3.69
CA ASP A 41 28.75 -4.84 -4.12
C ASP A 41 28.06 -3.46 -4.22
N LEU A 42 27.02 -3.24 -3.41
CA LEU A 42 26.30 -1.97 -3.34
C LEU A 42 26.89 -1.09 -2.23
N LYS A 43 27.24 0.15 -2.60
CA LYS A 43 27.76 1.13 -1.65
C LYS A 43 26.63 1.75 -0.85
N LEU A 44 26.79 1.84 0.47
CA LEU A 44 25.81 2.45 1.36
C LEU A 44 25.55 3.92 1.01
N ASP A 45 26.60 4.66 0.63
CA ASP A 45 26.54 6.09 0.26
C ASP A 45 25.71 6.36 -1.00
N ASN A 46 25.44 5.34 -1.82
CA ASN A 46 24.59 5.48 -3.00
C ASN A 46 23.09 5.37 -2.70
N ILE A 47 22.70 5.12 -1.44
CA ILE A 47 21.29 5.06 -1.07
C ILE A 47 20.75 6.48 -0.94
N VAL A 48 19.76 6.82 -1.77
CA VAL A 48 19.07 8.11 -1.74
C VAL A 48 17.95 8.12 -0.70
N GLY A 49 17.19 7.03 -0.58
CA GLY A 49 16.06 6.96 0.31
C GLY A 49 15.71 5.56 0.78
N ILE A 50 14.96 5.51 1.87
CA ILE A 50 14.40 4.27 2.43
C ILE A 50 12.89 4.44 2.63
N GLY A 51 12.12 3.47 2.13
CA GLY A 51 10.68 3.36 2.38
C GLY A 51 10.41 2.37 3.51
N THR A 52 9.62 2.78 4.48
CA THR A 52 9.26 1.94 5.62
C THR A 52 7.78 2.09 5.99
N ASP A 53 7.27 1.15 6.78
CA ASP A 53 6.06 1.37 7.55
C ASP A 53 6.31 2.38 8.70
N ASN A 54 5.28 2.67 9.47
CA ASN A 54 5.38 3.59 10.59
C ASN A 54 5.78 2.88 11.91
N ALA A 55 6.31 1.65 11.87
CA ALA A 55 6.72 0.92 13.05
C ALA A 55 7.87 1.65 13.78
N SER A 56 7.78 1.71 15.10
CA SER A 56 8.77 2.42 15.93
C SER A 56 10.19 1.88 15.80
N VAL A 57 10.36 0.59 15.50
CA VAL A 57 11.67 0.00 15.20
C VAL A 57 12.30 0.60 13.93
N MET A 58 11.48 0.99 12.95
CA MET A 58 11.95 1.56 11.69
C MET A 58 12.19 3.08 11.79
N VAL A 59 11.21 3.82 12.34
CA VAL A 59 11.19 5.29 12.31
C VAL A 59 11.36 5.97 13.67
N GLY A 60 11.65 5.20 14.73
CA GLY A 60 11.82 5.73 16.09
C GLY A 60 12.91 6.80 16.18
N VAL A 61 12.57 7.94 16.78
CA VAL A 61 13.43 9.14 16.82
C VAL A 61 14.76 8.95 17.57
N ASN A 62 14.80 8.03 18.53
CA ASN A 62 15.99 7.82 19.35
C ASN A 62 16.95 6.78 18.75
N HIS A 63 16.44 5.62 18.34
CA HIS A 63 17.27 4.46 17.96
C HIS A 63 16.64 3.61 16.82
N GLY A 64 15.77 4.20 15.99
CA GLY A 64 15.18 3.50 14.85
C GLY A 64 16.19 3.21 13.74
N VAL A 65 15.85 2.27 12.85
CA VAL A 65 16.66 1.88 11.69
C VAL A 65 17.05 3.10 10.85
N TYR A 66 16.06 3.96 10.52
CA TYR A 66 16.33 5.18 9.76
C TYR A 66 17.34 6.08 10.45
N LYS A 67 17.19 6.31 11.78
CA LYS A 67 18.10 7.17 12.55
C LYS A 67 19.55 6.68 12.48
N GLN A 68 19.75 5.37 12.57
CA GLN A 68 21.08 4.78 12.50
C GLN A 68 21.65 4.87 11.06
N LEU A 69 20.87 4.54 10.04
CA LEU A 69 21.32 4.67 8.65
C LEU A 69 21.58 6.12 8.27
N LYS A 70 20.82 7.08 8.78
CA LYS A 70 21.00 8.52 8.55
C LYS A 70 22.31 9.03 9.14
N ALA A 71 22.82 8.42 10.20
CA ALA A 71 24.13 8.77 10.78
C ALA A 71 25.29 8.37 9.84
N ASP A 72 25.14 7.24 9.12
CA ASP A 72 26.13 6.81 8.12
C ASP A 72 25.95 7.53 6.77
N VAL A 73 24.71 7.82 6.38
CA VAL A 73 24.32 8.42 5.11
C VAL A 73 23.54 9.71 5.38
N PRO A 74 24.21 10.86 5.57
CA PRO A 74 23.58 12.12 5.96
C PRO A 74 22.51 12.63 5.00
N HIS A 75 22.56 12.26 3.73
CA HIS A 75 21.57 12.63 2.71
C HIS A 75 20.39 11.65 2.57
N LEU A 76 20.35 10.58 3.36
CA LEU A 76 19.28 9.58 3.30
C LEU A 76 17.91 10.22 3.57
N ILE A 77 16.95 9.94 2.70
CA ILE A 77 15.57 10.42 2.80
C ILE A 77 14.67 9.31 3.35
N LEU A 78 13.86 9.63 4.35
CA LEU A 78 12.82 8.73 4.84
C LEU A 78 11.53 8.97 4.07
N ILE A 79 11.01 7.92 3.46
CA ILE A 79 9.65 7.92 2.92
C ILE A 79 8.79 6.98 3.79
N ARG A 80 7.78 7.53 4.41
CA ARG A 80 6.76 6.74 5.12
C ARG A 80 5.78 6.18 4.12
N CYS A 81 5.47 4.88 4.21
CA CYS A 81 4.55 4.25 3.30
C CYS A 81 3.18 4.93 3.34
N VAL A 82 2.78 5.57 2.24
CA VAL A 82 1.51 6.29 2.13
C VAL A 82 0.34 5.33 2.26
N CYS A 83 0.41 4.14 1.65
CA CYS A 83 -0.63 3.12 1.71
C CYS A 83 -0.90 2.69 3.17
N HIS A 84 0.16 2.42 3.93
CA HIS A 84 0.04 2.07 5.35
C HIS A 84 -0.53 3.23 6.18
N SER A 85 -0.11 4.46 5.89
CA SER A 85 -0.62 5.67 6.56
C SER A 85 -2.10 5.90 6.30
N LEU A 86 -2.57 5.75 5.04
CA LEU A 86 -3.99 5.85 4.69
C LEU A 86 -4.83 4.78 5.39
N GLN A 87 -4.29 3.56 5.50
CA GLN A 87 -4.95 2.48 6.20
C GLN A 87 -5.09 2.76 7.70
N LEU A 88 -4.03 3.21 8.36
CA LEU A 88 -4.06 3.58 9.78
C LEU A 88 -5.01 4.76 10.02
N ALA A 89 -5.04 5.75 9.11
CA ALA A 89 -5.96 6.88 9.19
C ALA A 89 -7.43 6.41 9.11
N THR A 90 -7.73 5.51 8.16
CA THR A 90 -9.07 4.93 8.01
C THR A 90 -9.46 4.11 9.25
N SER A 91 -8.55 3.29 9.78
CA SER A 91 -8.80 2.49 11.00
C SER A 91 -9.11 3.38 12.20
N ALA A 92 -8.38 4.47 12.39
CA ALA A 92 -8.63 5.44 13.46
C ALA A 92 -10.00 6.12 13.29
N ALA A 93 -10.33 6.54 12.06
CA ALA A 93 -11.61 7.19 11.75
C ALA A 93 -12.80 6.27 12.05
N VAL A 94 -12.70 4.99 11.72
CA VAL A 94 -13.73 3.99 12.06
C VAL A 94 -13.84 3.82 13.58
N ALA A 95 -12.73 3.63 14.27
CA ALA A 95 -12.73 3.38 15.71
C ALA A 95 -13.36 4.54 16.52
N GLU A 96 -13.18 5.78 16.06
CA GLU A 96 -13.68 6.96 16.75
C GLU A 96 -15.06 7.43 16.26
N GLY A 97 -15.36 7.27 14.97
CA GLY A 97 -16.57 7.79 14.34
C GLY A 97 -17.73 6.81 14.34
N LEU A 98 -17.48 5.51 14.13
CA LEU A 98 -18.51 4.54 13.82
C LEU A 98 -18.79 3.54 14.96
N PRO A 99 -19.98 2.91 14.97
CA PRO A 99 -20.25 1.83 15.91
C PRO A 99 -19.37 0.60 15.66
N ARG A 100 -18.79 0.03 16.73
CA ARG A 100 -17.99 -1.21 16.65
C ARG A 100 -18.76 -2.42 16.12
N SER A 101 -20.09 -2.38 16.21
CA SER A 101 -20.96 -3.42 15.66
C SER A 101 -20.83 -3.61 14.16
N LEU A 102 -20.41 -2.57 13.41
CA LEU A 102 -20.21 -2.67 11.97
C LEU A 102 -19.04 -3.59 11.59
N ASP A 103 -17.97 -3.60 12.39
CA ASP A 103 -16.86 -4.55 12.20
C ASP A 103 -17.34 -5.99 12.37
N TYR A 104 -18.17 -6.21 13.38
CA TYR A 104 -18.79 -7.50 13.62
C TYR A 104 -19.68 -7.90 12.44
N LEU A 105 -20.58 -7.01 12.00
CA LEU A 105 -21.49 -7.28 10.89
C LEU A 105 -20.74 -7.74 9.64
N VAL A 106 -19.75 -6.99 9.19
CA VAL A 106 -19.01 -7.31 7.96
C VAL A 106 -18.11 -8.54 8.15
N GLY A 107 -17.38 -8.61 9.26
CA GLY A 107 -16.43 -9.69 9.54
C GLY A 107 -17.11 -11.03 9.81
N ASP A 108 -18.19 -11.05 10.61
CA ASP A 108 -18.86 -12.30 10.97
C ASP A 108 -19.80 -12.79 9.87
N THR A 109 -20.29 -11.91 8.98
CA THR A 109 -20.91 -12.35 7.72
C THR A 109 -19.95 -13.22 6.92
N TYR A 110 -18.70 -12.81 6.72
CA TYR A 110 -17.68 -13.63 6.05
C TYR A 110 -17.41 -14.95 6.81
N LYS A 111 -17.17 -14.88 8.13
CA LYS A 111 -16.86 -16.06 8.95
C LYS A 111 -17.98 -17.11 8.92
N SER A 112 -19.25 -16.67 8.79
CA SER A 112 -20.39 -17.55 8.68
C SER A 112 -20.30 -18.49 7.47
N PHE A 113 -19.72 -18.01 6.37
CA PHE A 113 -19.58 -18.77 5.13
C PHE A 113 -18.22 -19.43 4.97
N ALA A 114 -17.14 -18.85 5.49
CA ALA A 114 -15.75 -19.18 5.17
C ALA A 114 -15.36 -20.64 5.40
N ARG A 115 -16.00 -21.33 6.36
CA ARG A 115 -15.65 -22.72 6.74
C ARG A 115 -16.83 -23.69 6.62
N SER A 116 -17.91 -23.32 5.94
CA SER A 116 -19.11 -24.14 5.84
C SER A 116 -19.63 -24.20 4.42
N PHE A 117 -19.27 -25.27 3.73
CA PHE A 117 -19.79 -25.56 2.39
C PHE A 117 -21.33 -25.63 2.38
N SER A 118 -21.95 -26.25 3.41
CA SER A 118 -23.41 -26.34 3.51
C SER A 118 -24.08 -24.97 3.56
N ARG A 119 -23.51 -24.00 4.31
CA ARG A 119 -24.05 -22.63 4.36
C ARG A 119 -23.86 -21.90 3.03
N GLN A 120 -22.71 -22.10 2.37
CA GLN A 120 -22.49 -21.51 1.04
C GLN A 120 -23.50 -22.05 0.04
N GLN A 121 -23.76 -23.37 0.06
CA GLN A 121 -24.71 -24.01 -0.84
C GLN A 121 -26.15 -23.53 -0.55
N ALA A 122 -26.56 -23.54 0.71
CA ALA A 122 -27.89 -23.03 1.12
C ALA A 122 -28.09 -21.56 0.75
N TYR A 123 -27.04 -20.74 0.87
CA TYR A 123 -27.10 -19.35 0.44
C TYR A 123 -27.23 -19.22 -1.09
N LYS A 124 -26.46 -20.01 -1.85
CA LYS A 124 -26.54 -20.00 -3.32
C LYS A 124 -27.94 -20.41 -3.81
N GLU A 125 -28.55 -21.40 -3.20
CA GLU A 125 -29.92 -21.84 -3.51
C GLU A 125 -30.95 -20.75 -3.18
N LEU A 126 -30.86 -20.15 -1.99
CA LEU A 126 -31.74 -19.08 -1.57
C LEU A 126 -31.59 -17.84 -2.50
N PHE A 127 -30.36 -17.48 -2.84
CA PHE A 127 -30.06 -16.37 -3.74
C PHE A 127 -30.67 -16.59 -5.12
N GLY A 128 -30.52 -17.80 -5.68
CA GLY A 128 -31.13 -18.16 -6.96
C GLY A 128 -32.66 -18.08 -6.94
N ILE A 129 -33.32 -18.49 -5.83
CA ILE A 129 -34.76 -18.37 -5.68
C ILE A 129 -35.21 -16.91 -5.64
N LEU A 130 -34.47 -16.03 -4.95
CA LEU A 130 -34.81 -14.63 -4.80
C LEU A 130 -34.53 -13.79 -6.06
N ASN A 131 -33.63 -14.25 -6.92
CA ASN A 131 -33.20 -13.53 -8.13
C ASN A 131 -33.56 -14.29 -9.44
N ASP A 132 -34.60 -15.14 -9.42
CA ASP A 132 -35.12 -15.90 -10.56
C ASP A 132 -34.05 -16.75 -11.30
N GLY A 133 -32.92 -17.05 -10.64
CA GLY A 133 -31.82 -17.82 -11.21
C GLY A 133 -30.97 -17.10 -12.26
N GLU A 134 -31.20 -15.81 -12.49
CA GLU A 134 -30.48 -15.01 -13.50
C GLU A 134 -29.05 -14.64 -13.07
N GLU A 135 -28.78 -14.59 -11.76
CA GLU A 135 -27.48 -14.16 -11.21
C GLU A 135 -26.93 -15.18 -10.22
N GLU A 136 -25.61 -15.25 -10.10
CA GLU A 136 -24.93 -15.96 -9.01
C GLU A 136 -24.53 -15.00 -7.89
N PRO A 137 -24.55 -15.46 -6.61
CA PRO A 137 -24.14 -14.61 -5.49
C PRO A 137 -22.66 -14.25 -5.60
N LEU A 138 -22.35 -13.01 -5.36
CA LEU A 138 -20.97 -12.55 -5.29
C LEU A 138 -20.29 -13.19 -4.06
N LYS A 139 -19.07 -13.73 -4.24
CA LYS A 139 -18.28 -14.27 -3.13
C LYS A 139 -18.14 -13.24 -2.00
N ILE A 140 -18.55 -13.59 -0.78
CA ILE A 140 -18.30 -12.77 0.39
C ILE A 140 -16.82 -12.83 0.72
N VAL A 141 -16.15 -11.69 0.72
CA VAL A 141 -14.70 -11.60 0.92
C VAL A 141 -14.35 -11.32 2.38
N GLN A 142 -13.18 -11.78 2.80
CA GLN A 142 -12.69 -11.56 4.14
C GLN A 142 -12.40 -10.08 4.37
N ALA A 143 -12.99 -9.54 5.42
CA ALA A 143 -12.59 -8.25 5.95
C ALA A 143 -11.43 -8.47 6.95
N CYS A 144 -10.23 -8.03 6.61
CA CYS A 144 -9.13 -8.04 7.55
C CYS A 144 -9.33 -6.89 8.55
N SER A 145 -9.57 -7.20 9.82
CA SER A 145 -9.86 -6.20 10.87
C SER A 145 -8.77 -5.15 11.07
N THR A 146 -7.55 -5.46 10.65
CA THR A 146 -6.40 -4.55 10.70
C THR A 146 -6.22 -3.75 9.41
N ARG A 147 -7.00 -4.03 8.35
CA ARG A 147 -6.83 -3.44 7.01
C ARG A 147 -8.16 -2.94 6.44
N TRP A 148 -8.63 -1.80 6.93
CA TRP A 148 -9.91 -1.20 6.51
C TRP A 148 -10.04 -0.92 5.01
N LEU A 149 -8.95 -0.73 4.30
CA LEU A 149 -9.01 -0.58 2.83
C LEU A 149 -9.36 -1.91 2.13
N SER A 150 -9.03 -3.07 2.72
CA SER A 150 -9.52 -4.36 2.23
C SER A 150 -11.02 -4.57 2.53
N ILE A 151 -11.58 -3.84 3.50
CA ILE A 151 -13.00 -3.90 3.88
C ILE A 151 -13.89 -3.20 2.84
N ALA A 152 -13.39 -2.27 2.04
CA ALA A 152 -14.20 -1.59 1.02
C ALA A 152 -14.93 -2.59 0.10
N THR A 153 -14.22 -3.61 -0.38
CA THR A 153 -14.82 -4.68 -1.20
C THR A 153 -15.82 -5.50 -0.40
N ALA A 154 -15.53 -5.80 0.88
CA ALA A 154 -16.45 -6.53 1.74
C ALA A 154 -17.75 -5.75 1.99
N VAL A 155 -17.65 -4.44 2.27
CA VAL A 155 -18.80 -3.53 2.41
C VAL A 155 -19.64 -3.50 1.13
N GLU A 156 -18.99 -3.40 -0.03
CA GLU A 156 -19.68 -3.40 -1.32
C GLU A 156 -20.44 -4.72 -1.54
N ARG A 157 -19.80 -5.88 -1.28
CA ARG A 157 -20.41 -7.20 -1.41
C ARG A 157 -21.59 -7.40 -0.45
N VAL A 158 -21.47 -6.94 0.79
CA VAL A 158 -22.54 -6.99 1.80
C VAL A 158 -23.70 -6.10 1.39
N LEU A 159 -23.46 -4.88 0.92
CA LEU A 159 -24.51 -3.96 0.47
C LEU A 159 -25.24 -4.47 -0.77
N HIS A 160 -24.50 -5.04 -1.73
CA HIS A 160 -25.08 -5.56 -2.97
C HIS A 160 -26.05 -6.70 -2.71
N GLN A 161 -25.78 -7.51 -1.69
CA GLN A 161 -26.56 -8.70 -1.33
C GLN A 161 -27.30 -8.54 0.02
N TRP A 162 -27.62 -7.31 0.41
CA TRP A 162 -28.19 -7.02 1.73
C TRP A 162 -29.47 -7.77 2.01
N THR A 163 -30.38 -7.79 1.05
CA THR A 163 -31.71 -8.44 1.18
C THR A 163 -31.58 -9.94 1.27
N GLU A 164 -30.75 -10.53 0.43
CA GLU A 164 -30.51 -11.97 0.37
C GLU A 164 -29.76 -12.47 1.62
N LEU A 165 -28.78 -11.70 2.11
CA LEU A 165 -28.09 -11.99 3.37
C LEU A 165 -29.03 -11.91 4.56
N LYS A 166 -29.91 -10.90 4.62
CA LYS A 166 -30.94 -10.78 5.64
C LYS A 166 -31.86 -12.00 5.62
N ALA A 167 -32.34 -12.42 4.44
CA ALA A 167 -33.18 -13.60 4.29
C ALA A 167 -32.44 -14.90 4.69
N HIS A 168 -31.18 -15.04 4.31
CA HIS A 168 -30.36 -16.18 4.70
C HIS A 168 -30.23 -16.30 6.22
N PHE A 169 -29.88 -15.22 6.92
CA PHE A 169 -29.76 -15.25 8.37
C PHE A 169 -31.08 -15.41 9.07
N GLN A 170 -32.22 -14.99 8.47
CA GLN A 170 -33.55 -15.30 8.96
C GLN A 170 -33.84 -16.81 8.96
N VAL A 171 -33.46 -17.51 7.90
CA VAL A 171 -33.62 -18.97 7.80
C VAL A 171 -32.62 -19.67 8.74
N ALA A 172 -31.35 -19.27 8.70
CA ALA A 172 -30.29 -19.91 9.47
C ALA A 172 -30.54 -19.85 11.00
N ARG A 173 -31.01 -18.71 11.54
CA ARG A 173 -31.31 -18.59 12.97
C ARG A 173 -32.37 -19.59 13.45
N LEU A 174 -33.35 -19.90 12.59
CA LEU A 174 -34.47 -20.84 12.93
C LEU A 174 -34.01 -22.27 12.75
N ALA A 175 -33.31 -22.59 11.67
CA ALA A 175 -32.88 -23.94 11.32
C ALA A 175 -31.70 -24.43 12.17
N GLU A 176 -30.68 -23.60 12.38
CA GLU A 176 -29.46 -24.00 13.08
C GLU A 176 -29.46 -23.66 14.56
N LYS A 177 -30.43 -22.82 15.04
CA LYS A 177 -30.49 -22.28 16.41
C LYS A 177 -29.14 -21.67 16.86
N CYS A 178 -28.47 -21.02 15.93
CA CYS A 178 -27.13 -20.48 16.11
C CYS A 178 -27.19 -19.02 16.58
N TYR A 179 -26.57 -18.73 17.73
CA TYR A 179 -26.54 -17.37 18.29
C TYR A 179 -25.98 -16.32 17.35
N SER A 180 -24.90 -16.66 16.62
CA SER A 180 -24.31 -15.72 15.66
C SER A 180 -25.25 -15.40 14.49
N ALA A 181 -26.05 -16.36 14.03
CA ALA A 181 -27.05 -16.11 13.00
C ALA A 181 -28.20 -15.21 13.50
N GLU A 182 -28.59 -15.36 14.76
CA GLU A 182 -29.60 -14.48 15.41
C GLU A 182 -29.10 -13.04 15.50
N VAL A 183 -27.84 -12.85 15.97
CA VAL A 183 -27.21 -11.52 16.05
C VAL A 183 -27.08 -10.89 14.67
N LEU A 184 -26.57 -11.61 13.67
CA LEU A 184 -26.44 -11.11 12.30
C LEU A 184 -27.81 -10.75 11.71
N TYR A 185 -28.84 -11.60 11.90
CA TYR A 185 -30.18 -11.27 11.45
C TYR A 185 -30.70 -9.97 12.07
N SER A 186 -30.55 -9.79 13.38
CA SER A 186 -30.93 -8.56 14.08
C SER A 186 -30.19 -7.34 13.48
N MET A 187 -28.91 -7.48 13.20
CA MET A 187 -28.09 -6.39 12.60
C MET A 187 -28.50 -6.07 11.16
N TYR A 188 -28.91 -7.07 10.36
CA TYR A 188 -29.45 -6.86 9.01
C TYR A 188 -30.86 -6.28 9.02
N CYS A 189 -31.60 -6.41 10.11
CA CYS A 189 -32.91 -5.77 10.31
C CYS A 189 -32.79 -4.29 10.72
N ASP A 190 -31.65 -3.89 11.26
CA ASP A 190 -31.43 -2.51 11.68
C ASP A 190 -30.96 -1.67 10.46
N GLU A 191 -31.87 -0.86 9.94
CA GLU A 191 -31.63 0.00 8.77
C GLU A 191 -30.58 1.10 9.04
N ILE A 192 -30.27 1.42 10.30
CA ILE A 192 -29.19 2.32 10.68
C ILE A 192 -27.83 1.71 10.32
N ASN A 193 -27.63 0.40 10.50
CA ASN A 193 -26.42 -0.28 10.07
C ASN A 193 -26.23 -0.19 8.55
N LYS A 194 -27.32 -0.35 7.78
CA LYS A 194 -27.28 -0.16 6.32
C LYS A 194 -26.90 1.26 5.93
N ALA A 195 -27.46 2.26 6.63
CA ALA A 195 -27.13 3.67 6.41
C ALA A 195 -25.65 3.94 6.60
N TYR A 196 -25.01 3.43 7.67
CA TYR A 196 -23.57 3.54 7.87
C TYR A 196 -22.76 2.93 6.71
N LEU A 197 -23.13 1.75 6.24
CA LEU A 197 -22.43 1.10 5.13
C LEU A 197 -22.62 1.86 3.80
N LEU A 198 -23.81 2.42 3.55
CA LEU A 198 -24.10 3.26 2.38
C LEU A 198 -23.29 4.57 2.40
N PHE A 199 -23.06 5.15 3.58
CA PHE A 199 -22.16 6.26 3.78
C PHE A 199 -20.68 5.87 3.55
N LEU A 200 -20.25 4.75 4.12
CA LEU A 200 -18.86 4.30 4.06
C LEU A 200 -18.40 3.96 2.63
N ARG A 201 -19.25 3.29 1.85
CA ARG A 201 -18.90 2.78 0.52
C ARG A 201 -18.23 3.82 -0.37
N PRO A 202 -18.80 5.00 -0.66
CA PRO A 202 -18.15 5.99 -1.52
C PRO A 202 -16.87 6.56 -0.91
N VAL A 203 -16.82 6.76 0.40
CA VAL A 203 -15.62 7.29 1.08
C VAL A 203 -14.47 6.30 1.00
N LEU A 204 -14.71 5.02 1.31
CA LEU A 204 -13.69 3.98 1.20
C LEU A 204 -13.24 3.77 -0.24
N THR A 205 -14.13 3.90 -1.22
CA THR A 205 -13.79 3.82 -2.64
C THR A 205 -12.84 4.93 -3.06
N GLU A 206 -13.06 6.17 -2.60
CA GLU A 206 -12.15 7.30 -2.85
C GLU A 206 -10.77 7.06 -2.24
N VAL A 207 -10.70 6.63 -0.98
CA VAL A 207 -9.44 6.32 -0.30
C VAL A 207 -8.71 5.16 -0.98
N GLN A 208 -9.45 4.11 -1.36
CA GLN A 208 -8.88 2.96 -2.05
C GLN A 208 -8.33 3.31 -3.44
N ARG A 209 -8.99 4.22 -4.17
CA ARG A 209 -8.49 4.71 -5.46
C ARG A 209 -7.12 5.36 -5.31
N VAL A 210 -6.95 6.24 -4.32
CA VAL A 210 -5.66 6.88 -4.03
C VAL A 210 -4.64 5.85 -3.55
N ASN A 211 -5.03 4.90 -2.69
CA ASN A 211 -4.15 3.82 -2.28
C ASN A 211 -3.61 3.03 -3.49
N LYS A 212 -4.50 2.68 -4.43
CA LYS A 212 -4.11 1.96 -5.67
C LYS A 212 -3.17 2.77 -6.56
N SER A 213 -3.31 4.11 -6.64
CA SER A 213 -2.35 4.92 -7.41
C SER A 213 -0.94 4.87 -6.80
N PHE A 214 -0.81 4.83 -5.48
CA PHE A 214 0.48 4.65 -4.81
C PHE A 214 1.04 3.21 -4.90
N GLU A 215 0.18 2.22 -5.09
CA GLU A 215 0.57 0.81 -5.26
C GLU A 215 0.95 0.47 -6.71
N ALA A 216 0.55 1.26 -7.67
CA ALA A 216 0.73 0.96 -9.08
C ALA A 216 2.23 0.92 -9.46
N HIS A 217 2.64 -0.10 -10.23
CA HIS A 217 4.02 -0.24 -10.72
C HIS A 217 4.51 0.93 -11.57
N ASN A 218 3.59 1.52 -12.34
CA ASN A 218 3.88 2.59 -13.29
C ASN A 218 3.28 3.92 -12.80
N ALA A 219 3.15 4.10 -11.48
CA ALA A 219 2.66 5.36 -10.93
C ALA A 219 3.61 6.50 -11.32
N ASP A 220 3.04 7.60 -11.79
CA ASP A 220 3.79 8.83 -11.95
C ASP A 220 3.95 9.52 -10.60
N GLN A 221 5.13 9.42 -10.01
CA GLN A 221 5.44 9.95 -8.68
C GLN A 221 5.15 11.46 -8.59
N THR A 222 5.24 12.19 -9.70
CA THR A 222 5.00 13.63 -9.74
C THR A 222 3.53 14.01 -9.63
N LYS A 223 2.62 13.07 -9.86
CA LYS A 223 1.15 13.26 -9.79
C LYS A 223 0.53 12.72 -8.49
N LEU A 224 1.29 11.98 -7.69
CA LEU A 224 0.78 11.38 -6.45
C LEU A 224 0.32 12.42 -5.42
N LEU A 225 0.94 13.61 -5.41
CA LEU A 225 0.47 14.70 -4.56
C LEU A 225 -0.92 15.17 -4.95
N ASP A 226 -1.17 15.32 -6.25
CA ASP A 226 -2.46 15.80 -6.75
C ASP A 226 -3.58 14.81 -6.37
N ASP A 227 -3.32 13.50 -6.39
CA ASP A 227 -4.24 12.48 -5.91
C ASP A 227 -4.56 12.63 -4.42
N LEU A 228 -3.55 12.86 -3.57
CA LEU A 228 -3.75 13.10 -2.13
C LEU A 228 -4.51 14.40 -1.85
N VAL A 229 -4.16 15.48 -2.53
CA VAL A 229 -4.84 16.78 -2.42
C VAL A 229 -6.29 16.66 -2.85
N HIS A 230 -6.54 15.93 -3.95
CA HIS A 230 -7.89 15.68 -4.43
C HIS A 230 -8.72 14.91 -3.40
N LEU A 231 -8.15 13.86 -2.79
CA LEU A 231 -8.81 13.10 -1.72
C LEU A 231 -9.16 14.01 -0.54
N LEU A 232 -8.17 14.74 0.00
CA LEU A 232 -8.40 15.64 1.14
C LEU A 232 -9.45 16.71 0.80
N SER A 233 -9.37 17.32 -0.38
CA SER A 233 -10.34 18.32 -0.85
C SER A 233 -11.75 17.73 -0.96
N SER A 234 -11.88 16.51 -1.49
CA SER A 234 -13.18 15.80 -1.59
C SER A 234 -13.76 15.53 -0.22
N LEU A 235 -12.95 15.04 0.73
CA LEU A 235 -13.38 14.77 2.11
C LEU A 235 -13.82 16.05 2.82
N ILE A 236 -13.05 17.11 2.71
CA ILE A 236 -13.37 18.41 3.31
C ILE A 236 -14.69 18.95 2.75
N LYS A 237 -14.86 18.97 1.43
CA LYS A 237 -16.07 19.45 0.76
C LYS A 237 -17.35 18.69 1.14
N LYS A 238 -17.24 17.48 1.67
CA LYS A 238 -18.40 16.70 2.14
C LYS A 238 -18.96 17.24 3.46
N VAL A 239 -18.17 17.97 4.27
CA VAL A 239 -18.55 18.35 5.63
C VAL A 239 -18.52 19.86 5.89
N VAL A 240 -17.96 20.65 4.99
CA VAL A 240 -17.93 22.11 5.13
C VAL A 240 -19.02 22.80 4.32
N ILE A 241 -19.41 24.01 4.75
CA ILE A 241 -20.32 24.85 4.01
C ILE A 241 -19.77 25.16 2.61
N PRO A 242 -20.59 25.15 1.54
CA PRO A 242 -20.11 25.29 0.15
C PRO A 242 -19.35 26.58 -0.16
N THR A 243 -19.60 27.64 0.62
CA THR A 243 -18.97 28.95 0.47
C THR A 243 -17.62 29.08 1.18
N ALA A 244 -17.23 28.08 2.01
CA ALA A 244 -15.99 28.16 2.75
C ALA A 244 -14.77 27.99 1.84
N SER A 245 -13.81 28.90 1.97
CA SER A 245 -12.48 28.73 1.40
C SER A 245 -11.59 28.09 2.45
N VAL A 246 -11.26 26.81 2.25
CA VAL A 246 -10.52 25.99 3.21
C VAL A 246 -9.20 25.58 2.60
N ASP A 247 -8.08 25.93 3.23
CA ASP A 247 -6.78 25.36 2.90
C ASP A 247 -6.73 23.89 3.32
N VAL A 248 -6.37 23.03 2.36
CA VAL A 248 -6.42 21.56 2.51
C VAL A 248 -5.49 21.05 3.61
N TYR A 249 -4.41 21.78 3.90
CA TYR A 249 -3.35 21.33 4.81
C TYR A 249 -3.47 21.88 6.22
N THR A 250 -3.89 23.17 6.34
CA THR A 250 -3.72 23.93 7.57
C THR A 250 -5.02 24.37 8.24
N THR A 251 -6.11 24.55 7.48
CA THR A 251 -7.36 25.06 8.02
C THR A 251 -8.01 24.05 8.97
N LYS A 252 -8.44 24.50 10.13
CA LYS A 252 -9.25 23.71 11.04
C LYS A 252 -10.65 23.55 10.46
N VAL A 253 -10.98 22.32 10.04
CA VAL A 253 -12.21 22.02 9.29
C VAL A 253 -13.46 22.24 10.14
N GLU A 254 -13.34 21.99 11.46
CA GLU A 254 -14.42 22.12 12.43
C GLU A 254 -15.02 23.54 12.49
N ASP A 255 -14.24 24.57 12.13
CA ASP A 255 -14.69 25.97 12.18
C ASP A 255 -15.63 26.34 10.99
N TYR A 256 -15.75 25.46 10.00
CA TYR A 256 -16.50 25.68 8.76
C TYR A 256 -17.54 24.59 8.48
N LEU A 257 -17.95 23.83 9.49
CA LEU A 257 -18.86 22.71 9.31
C LEU A 257 -20.23 23.16 8.78
N ASP A 258 -20.73 22.39 7.81
CA ASP A 258 -22.12 22.46 7.39
C ASP A 258 -23.01 21.83 8.49
N PRO A 259 -24.02 22.56 9.00
CA PRO A 259 -24.98 21.99 9.97
C PRO A 259 -25.70 20.75 9.45
N LYS A 260 -25.85 20.62 8.13
CA LYS A 260 -26.48 19.48 7.48
C LYS A 260 -25.67 19.02 6.28
N PRO A 261 -24.52 18.34 6.52
CA PRO A 261 -23.63 17.94 5.44
C PRO A 261 -24.28 16.90 4.53
N TYR A 262 -24.00 16.99 3.22
CA TYR A 262 -24.44 16.00 2.24
C TYR A 262 -23.48 14.81 2.25
N LEU A 263 -23.95 13.69 2.78
CA LEU A 263 -23.10 12.49 3.00
C LEU A 263 -23.18 11.45 1.87
N GLY A 264 -23.81 11.80 0.75
CA GLY A 264 -23.89 10.98 -0.45
C GLY A 264 -25.31 10.53 -0.80
N TYR A 265 -25.61 10.44 -2.11
CA TYR A 265 -26.96 10.17 -2.60
C TYR A 265 -27.62 8.93 -2.00
N SER A 266 -26.89 7.79 -1.98
CA SER A 266 -27.45 6.55 -1.45
C SER A 266 -27.77 6.62 0.05
N PHE A 267 -26.93 7.33 0.81
CA PHE A 267 -27.15 7.59 2.22
C PHE A 267 -28.39 8.48 2.42
N GLU A 268 -28.44 9.63 1.74
CA GLU A 268 -29.55 10.59 1.89
C GLU A 268 -30.90 9.96 1.51
N LYS A 269 -30.94 9.26 0.39
CA LYS A 269 -32.15 8.55 -0.05
C LYS A 269 -32.61 7.52 1.00
N HIS A 270 -31.68 6.74 1.55
CA HIS A 270 -32.01 5.74 2.55
C HIS A 270 -32.51 6.37 3.86
N VAL A 271 -31.88 7.46 4.32
CA VAL A 271 -32.35 8.22 5.49
C VAL A 271 -33.74 8.78 5.26
N ASP A 272 -34.04 9.33 4.08
CA ASP A 272 -35.36 9.83 3.75
C ASP A 272 -36.44 8.71 3.74
N ASP A 273 -36.06 7.52 3.29
CA ASP A 273 -36.98 6.36 3.35
C ASP A 273 -37.17 5.88 4.80
N MET A 274 -36.15 5.88 5.63
CA MET A 274 -36.24 5.59 7.07
C MET A 274 -37.12 6.60 7.80
N LYS A 275 -37.09 7.88 7.46
CA LYS A 275 -37.99 8.90 8.01
C LYS A 275 -39.46 8.61 7.74
N LYS A 276 -39.79 8.14 6.52
CA LYS A 276 -41.15 7.74 6.17
C LYS A 276 -41.64 6.55 6.99
N THR A 277 -40.70 5.71 7.47
CA THR A 277 -40.99 4.52 8.28
C THR A 277 -40.87 4.77 9.79
N GLY A 278 -40.54 6.00 10.23
CA GLY A 278 -40.58 6.38 11.63
C GLY A 278 -39.23 6.58 12.32
N LEU A 279 -38.14 6.83 11.57
CA LEU A 279 -36.84 7.21 12.17
C LEU A 279 -36.99 8.46 13.02
N ALA A 280 -36.56 8.41 14.28
CA ALA A 280 -36.60 9.54 15.18
C ALA A 280 -35.58 10.61 14.81
N ALA A 281 -35.87 11.88 15.08
CA ALA A 281 -34.99 13.00 14.69
C ALA A 281 -33.64 12.96 15.40
N ASP A 282 -33.59 12.53 16.63
CA ASP A 282 -32.39 12.37 17.44
C ASP A 282 -31.53 11.21 16.95
N GLU A 283 -32.11 10.13 16.42
CA GLU A 283 -31.40 9.03 15.80
C GLU A 283 -30.75 9.49 14.47
N GLU A 284 -31.47 10.26 13.64
CA GLU A 284 -30.92 10.86 12.42
C GLU A 284 -29.73 11.78 12.76
N GLU A 285 -29.91 12.68 13.72
CA GLU A 285 -28.87 13.60 14.14
C GLU A 285 -27.62 12.85 14.63
N ASN A 286 -27.80 11.83 15.47
CA ASN A 286 -26.69 11.01 15.95
C ASN A 286 -25.98 10.25 14.80
N LEU A 287 -26.74 9.69 13.85
CA LEU A 287 -26.22 9.02 12.66
C LEU A 287 -25.34 9.99 11.84
N ARG A 288 -25.86 11.18 11.52
CA ARG A 288 -25.11 12.21 10.76
C ARG A 288 -23.89 12.70 11.51
N LYS A 289 -24.01 12.96 12.80
CA LYS A 289 -22.90 13.38 13.66
C LYS A 289 -21.75 12.37 13.67
N ARG A 290 -22.06 11.08 13.74
CA ARG A 290 -21.05 10.01 13.68
C ARG A 290 -20.39 9.93 12.31
N CYS A 291 -21.13 10.02 11.22
CA CYS A 291 -20.60 10.04 9.87
C CYS A 291 -19.68 11.27 9.63
N THR A 292 -20.09 12.45 10.10
CA THR A 292 -19.28 13.66 10.04
C THR A 292 -18.01 13.52 10.86
N LYS A 293 -18.11 12.98 12.09
CA LYS A 293 -16.94 12.71 12.93
C LYS A 293 -15.95 11.77 12.25
N PHE A 294 -16.43 10.72 11.58
CA PHE A 294 -15.57 9.83 10.79
C PHE A 294 -14.74 10.59 9.76
N ILE A 295 -15.38 11.48 8.96
CA ILE A 295 -14.68 12.27 7.94
C ILE A 295 -13.66 13.21 8.59
N LEU A 296 -14.00 13.90 9.66
CA LEU A 296 -13.09 14.80 10.36
C LEU A 296 -11.85 14.08 10.90
N VAL A 297 -12.05 12.95 11.57
CA VAL A 297 -10.94 12.13 12.06
C VAL A 297 -10.10 11.62 10.90
N LEU A 298 -10.71 11.18 9.80
CA LEU A 298 -9.98 10.72 8.63
C LEU A 298 -9.09 11.82 8.04
N ILE A 299 -9.60 13.02 7.86
CA ILE A 299 -8.84 14.18 7.37
C ILE A 299 -7.65 14.48 8.30
N GLU A 300 -7.92 14.58 9.60
CA GLU A 300 -6.89 14.91 10.59
C GLU A 300 -5.81 13.83 10.66
N GLN A 301 -6.19 12.55 10.64
CA GLN A 301 -5.25 11.42 10.65
C GLN A 301 -4.41 11.35 9.38
N ILE A 302 -4.96 11.70 8.21
CA ILE A 302 -4.17 11.80 6.97
C ILE A 302 -3.15 12.94 7.10
N ARG A 303 -3.57 14.11 7.56
CA ARG A 303 -2.69 15.27 7.76
C ARG A 303 -1.55 14.97 8.72
N GLN A 304 -1.86 14.37 9.87
CA GLN A 304 -0.86 14.06 10.92
C GLN A 304 0.15 12.99 10.49
N ARG A 305 -0.25 12.04 9.66
CA ARG A 305 0.60 10.90 9.30
C ARG A 305 1.51 11.14 8.11
N LEU A 306 1.21 12.14 7.29
CA LEU A 306 1.88 12.36 6.01
C LEU A 306 2.54 13.75 5.84
N PRO A 307 2.88 14.54 6.88
CA PRO A 307 3.39 15.90 6.69
C PRO A 307 4.68 15.92 5.88
N ASP A 308 5.65 15.06 6.21
CA ASP A 308 6.95 14.97 5.53
C ASP A 308 6.80 14.52 4.09
N ASN A 309 5.95 13.51 3.84
CA ASN A 309 5.69 13.01 2.49
C ASN A 309 4.99 14.05 1.61
N ILE A 310 4.07 14.84 2.16
CA ILE A 310 3.39 15.91 1.41
C ILE A 310 4.41 16.95 0.93
N GLU A 311 5.35 17.37 1.78
CA GLU A 311 6.41 18.28 1.39
C GLU A 311 7.32 17.73 0.31
N ILE A 312 7.74 16.48 0.44
CA ILE A 312 8.58 15.80 -0.57
C ILE A 312 7.80 15.69 -1.89
N LEU A 313 6.56 15.21 -1.85
CA LEU A 313 5.72 15.07 -3.05
C LEU A 313 5.46 16.42 -3.74
N ARG A 314 5.24 17.50 -2.96
CA ARG A 314 5.07 18.86 -3.50
C ARG A 314 6.28 19.30 -4.32
N LYS A 315 7.48 19.04 -3.81
CA LYS A 315 8.72 19.38 -4.47
C LYS A 315 8.99 18.50 -5.68
N VAL A 316 8.78 17.18 -5.54
CA VAL A 316 8.94 16.23 -6.65
C VAL A 316 7.94 16.49 -7.78
N SER A 317 6.75 17.01 -7.48
CA SER A 317 5.76 17.37 -8.51
C SER A 317 6.26 18.42 -9.51
N GLN A 318 7.30 19.20 -9.17
CA GLN A 318 7.92 20.14 -10.10
C GLN A 318 8.65 19.44 -11.25
N LEU A 319 9.04 18.19 -11.07
CA LEU A 319 9.72 17.36 -12.08
C LEU A 319 8.76 16.74 -13.09
N ALA A 320 7.45 16.98 -12.99
CA ALA A 320 6.46 16.56 -13.99
C ALA A 320 6.76 17.17 -15.35
N VAL A 321 6.65 16.39 -16.42
CA VAL A 321 6.98 16.82 -17.79
C VAL A 321 6.32 18.15 -18.16
N GLU A 322 5.04 18.30 -17.83
CA GLU A 322 4.25 19.51 -18.12
C GLU A 322 4.84 20.74 -17.42
N LYS A 323 5.35 20.57 -16.20
CA LYS A 323 5.97 21.67 -15.41
C LYS A 323 7.40 21.95 -15.85
N VAL A 324 8.16 20.91 -16.19
CA VAL A 324 9.55 21.01 -16.67
C VAL A 324 9.62 21.77 -17.99
N LEU A 325 8.71 21.47 -18.90
CA LEU A 325 8.66 22.07 -20.23
C LEU A 325 7.93 23.42 -20.26
N TYR A 326 7.39 23.85 -19.13
CA TYR A 326 6.79 25.18 -19.04
C TYR A 326 7.87 26.27 -18.97
N VAL A 327 7.68 27.34 -19.72
CA VAL A 327 8.69 28.41 -19.86
C VAL A 327 8.88 29.19 -18.55
N LEU A 328 7.77 29.52 -17.88
CA LEU A 328 7.79 30.23 -16.59
C LEU A 328 7.69 29.22 -15.44
N LYS A 329 8.81 28.66 -15.05
CA LYS A 329 8.90 27.66 -13.97
C LYS A 329 9.67 28.18 -12.76
N PRO A 330 9.32 27.75 -11.54
CA PRO A 330 10.02 28.15 -10.33
C PRO A 330 11.46 27.60 -10.32
N SER A 331 12.32 28.17 -9.47
CA SER A 331 13.64 27.65 -9.18
C SER A 331 13.55 26.27 -8.52
N LEU A 332 14.50 25.37 -8.82
CA LEU A 332 14.68 24.10 -8.13
C LEU A 332 15.49 24.23 -6.83
N VAL A 333 16.10 25.36 -6.54
CA VAL A 333 16.93 25.54 -5.33
C VAL A 333 16.19 25.15 -4.05
N PRO A 334 14.91 25.53 -3.82
CA PRO A 334 14.17 25.11 -2.63
C PRO A 334 13.97 23.58 -2.54
N LEU A 335 13.93 22.89 -3.69
CA LEU A 335 13.87 21.42 -3.70
C LEU A 335 15.23 20.83 -3.30
N LEU A 336 16.32 21.35 -3.86
CA LEU A 336 17.69 20.89 -3.56
C LEU A 336 18.03 21.07 -2.08
N GLU A 337 17.73 22.25 -1.52
CA GLU A 337 17.94 22.54 -0.10
C GLU A 337 17.14 21.64 0.83
N ALA A 338 15.86 21.43 0.50
CA ALA A 338 14.98 20.62 1.33
C ALA A 338 15.35 19.13 1.34
N MET A 339 16.02 18.63 0.30
CA MET A 339 16.49 17.25 0.28
C MET A 339 17.68 17.03 1.21
N GLY A 340 18.30 18.11 1.74
CA GLY A 340 19.41 18.00 2.68
C GLY A 340 20.64 17.25 2.13
N ILE A 341 20.73 17.15 0.81
CA ILE A 341 21.89 16.56 0.15
C ILE A 341 23.00 17.61 0.20
N PRO A 342 24.16 17.32 0.79
CA PRO A 342 25.29 18.24 0.74
C PRO A 342 25.70 18.49 -0.72
N THR A 343 25.26 19.61 -1.26
CA THR A 343 25.47 19.94 -2.67
C THR A 343 26.35 21.18 -2.74
N PRO A 344 27.54 21.13 -3.35
CA PRO A 344 28.36 22.31 -3.57
C PRO A 344 27.59 23.37 -4.36
N SER A 345 27.82 24.65 -4.05
CA SER A 345 27.16 25.77 -4.75
C SER A 345 27.32 25.69 -6.27
N THR A 346 28.50 25.27 -6.75
CA THR A 346 28.79 25.05 -8.18
C THR A 346 27.84 24.03 -8.82
N ARG A 347 27.45 22.97 -8.09
CA ARG A 347 26.50 21.96 -8.58
C ARG A 347 25.09 22.49 -8.56
N ILE A 348 24.71 23.30 -7.56
CA ILE A 348 23.40 23.96 -7.49
C ILE A 348 23.25 24.90 -8.69
N ASP A 349 24.29 25.72 -8.98
CA ASP A 349 24.32 26.63 -10.12
C ASP A 349 24.19 25.86 -11.45
N ALA A 350 24.90 24.74 -11.59
CA ALA A 350 24.80 23.88 -12.77
C ALA A 350 23.39 23.33 -12.95
N ILE A 351 22.78 22.74 -11.91
CA ILE A 351 21.42 22.20 -11.96
C ILE A 351 20.41 23.31 -12.31
N GLU A 352 20.48 24.47 -11.69
CA GLU A 352 19.55 25.59 -11.95
C GLU A 352 19.71 26.13 -13.37
N SER A 353 20.95 26.24 -13.89
CA SER A 353 21.22 26.61 -15.28
C SER A 353 20.64 25.59 -16.27
N GLN A 354 20.88 24.31 -16.02
CA GLN A 354 20.32 23.20 -16.82
C GLN A 354 18.80 23.19 -16.77
N TRP A 355 18.22 23.46 -15.58
CA TRP A 355 16.78 23.58 -15.39
C TRP A 355 16.17 24.70 -16.26
N ARG A 356 16.83 25.83 -16.35
CA ARG A 356 16.37 26.97 -17.18
C ARG A 356 16.47 26.65 -18.66
N SER A 357 17.50 25.95 -19.09
CA SER A 357 17.80 25.67 -20.49
C SER A 357 17.14 24.39 -21.06
N ILE A 358 16.58 23.51 -20.24
CA ILE A 358 16.03 22.23 -20.71
C ILE A 358 14.92 22.37 -21.76
N THR A 359 14.23 23.50 -21.82
CA THR A 359 13.20 23.81 -22.82
C THR A 359 13.75 24.19 -24.19
N THR A 360 15.07 24.36 -24.32
CA THR A 360 15.71 24.67 -25.61
C THR A 360 15.86 23.45 -26.51
N VAL A 361 15.71 22.25 -25.98
CA VAL A 361 15.78 20.98 -26.71
C VAL A 361 14.37 20.44 -26.98
N ALA A 362 14.17 19.94 -28.19
CA ALA A 362 12.94 19.23 -28.54
C ALA A 362 13.03 17.76 -28.11
N TRP A 363 12.39 17.44 -27.00
CA TRP A 363 12.36 16.08 -26.42
C TRP A 363 11.36 15.20 -27.17
N LYS A 364 11.68 13.93 -27.36
CA LYS A 364 10.86 12.97 -28.14
C LYS A 364 9.83 12.25 -27.27
N ASP A 365 10.25 11.79 -26.09
CA ASP A 365 9.39 11.01 -25.21
C ASP A 365 8.90 11.85 -24.02
N THR A 366 7.75 12.49 -24.23
CA THR A 366 7.05 13.27 -23.21
C THR A 366 5.82 12.53 -22.67
N SER A 367 5.67 11.24 -22.99
CA SER A 367 4.49 10.45 -22.67
C SER A 367 4.36 10.17 -21.17
N THR A 368 5.49 10.01 -20.47
CA THR A 368 5.54 9.84 -19.01
C THR A 368 6.74 10.56 -18.44
N THR A 369 6.64 11.03 -17.21
CA THR A 369 7.75 11.70 -16.50
C THR A 369 8.99 10.81 -16.43
N GLN A 370 8.82 9.53 -16.17
CA GLN A 370 9.92 8.59 -16.09
C GLN A 370 10.68 8.44 -17.41
N LYS A 371 10.00 8.25 -18.53
CA LYS A 371 10.62 8.11 -19.84
C LYS A 371 11.31 9.40 -20.28
N PHE A 372 10.68 10.53 -20.03
CA PHE A 372 11.24 11.84 -20.29
C PHE A 372 12.60 12.00 -19.57
N TRP A 373 12.67 11.76 -18.26
CA TRP A 373 13.91 11.90 -17.52
C TRP A 373 14.97 10.85 -17.91
N CYS A 374 14.56 9.67 -18.34
CA CYS A 374 15.50 8.70 -18.92
C CYS A 374 16.05 9.17 -20.26
N GLU A 375 15.26 9.85 -21.10
CA GLU A 375 15.74 10.49 -22.34
C GLU A 375 16.73 11.61 -22.00
N VAL A 376 16.40 12.50 -21.05
CA VAL A 376 17.30 13.58 -20.61
C VAL A 376 18.62 13.01 -20.10
N TYR A 377 18.59 11.94 -19.31
CA TYR A 377 19.79 11.27 -18.79
C TYR A 377 20.69 10.72 -19.91
N ASN A 378 20.09 10.17 -20.96
CA ASN A 378 20.83 9.57 -22.08
C ASN A 378 21.14 10.57 -23.21
N TYR A 379 20.69 11.81 -23.10
CA TYR A 379 20.94 12.83 -24.10
C TYR A 379 22.45 13.08 -24.26
N ARG A 380 22.87 13.24 -25.50
CA ARG A 380 24.26 13.63 -25.83
C ARG A 380 24.21 14.70 -26.90
N ASP A 381 25.00 15.74 -26.70
CA ASP A 381 25.20 16.79 -27.69
C ASP A 381 26.18 16.35 -28.80
N SER A 382 26.50 17.25 -29.70
CA SER A 382 27.42 16.97 -30.81
C SER A 382 28.86 16.65 -30.37
N TYR A 383 29.21 16.98 -29.13
CA TYR A 383 30.51 16.68 -28.53
C TYR A 383 30.51 15.34 -27.77
N GLY A 384 29.33 14.72 -27.58
CA GLY A 384 29.18 13.48 -26.85
C GLY A 384 28.94 13.68 -25.34
N GLU A 385 28.84 14.92 -24.87
CA GLU A 385 28.60 15.26 -23.48
C GLU A 385 27.10 15.44 -23.21
N ASN A 386 26.72 15.27 -21.95
CA ASN A 386 25.34 15.55 -21.53
C ASN A 386 25.27 16.94 -20.86
N PRO A 387 24.74 17.97 -21.55
CA PRO A 387 24.61 19.30 -20.98
C PRO A 387 23.54 19.39 -19.85
N PHE A 388 22.77 18.32 -19.62
CA PHE A 388 21.74 18.24 -18.57
C PHE A 388 22.06 17.15 -17.52
N GLY A 389 23.31 16.67 -17.45
CA GLY A 389 23.69 15.50 -16.66
C GLY A 389 23.39 15.66 -15.17
N GLU A 390 23.77 16.78 -14.55
CA GLU A 390 23.55 17.05 -13.13
C GLU A 390 22.06 17.14 -12.78
N LEU A 391 21.29 17.77 -13.64
CA LEU A 391 19.83 17.88 -13.50
C LEU A 391 19.15 16.51 -13.65
N ALA A 392 19.56 15.71 -14.63
CA ALA A 392 19.02 14.39 -14.88
C ALA A 392 19.31 13.42 -13.72
N ASP A 393 20.54 13.41 -13.22
CA ASP A 393 20.94 12.64 -12.04
C ASP A 393 20.11 13.00 -10.82
N PHE A 394 19.91 14.28 -10.59
CA PHE A 394 19.07 14.76 -9.50
C PHE A 394 17.61 14.32 -9.67
N ALA A 395 17.02 14.54 -10.83
CA ALA A 395 15.62 14.17 -11.09
C ALA A 395 15.39 12.66 -10.95
N ILE A 396 16.29 11.84 -11.51
CA ILE A 396 16.20 10.38 -11.36
C ILE A 396 16.34 9.97 -9.89
N SER A 397 17.21 10.61 -9.11
CA SER A 397 17.34 10.34 -7.68
C SER A 397 16.03 10.59 -6.92
N MET A 398 15.23 11.57 -7.35
CA MET A 398 13.92 11.83 -6.76
C MET A 398 12.86 10.81 -7.23
N LEU A 399 12.92 10.38 -8.49
CA LEU A 399 11.97 9.42 -9.05
C LEU A 399 12.19 7.97 -8.58
N VAL A 400 13.34 7.63 -8.03
CA VAL A 400 13.61 6.30 -7.45
C VAL A 400 13.22 6.21 -5.97
N LEU A 401 12.68 7.27 -5.34
CA LEU A 401 12.22 7.22 -3.96
C LEU A 401 11.02 6.29 -3.80
N PRO A 402 11.00 5.45 -2.76
CA PRO A 402 9.96 4.43 -2.55
C PRO A 402 8.73 5.00 -1.83
N TYR A 403 7.76 5.54 -2.56
CA TYR A 403 6.56 6.16 -1.98
C TYR A 403 5.55 5.17 -1.40
N SER A 404 5.69 3.88 -1.68
CA SER A 404 4.91 2.82 -1.05
C SER A 404 5.73 1.55 -0.84
N ASN A 405 5.29 0.71 0.10
CA ASN A 405 5.89 -0.61 0.33
C ASN A 405 5.19 -1.72 -0.48
N ALA A 406 4.35 -1.36 -1.46
CA ALA A 406 3.56 -2.32 -2.22
C ALA A 406 4.40 -3.44 -2.87
N GLU A 407 5.60 -3.12 -3.38
CA GLU A 407 6.50 -4.14 -3.94
C GLU A 407 7.06 -5.09 -2.88
N VAL A 408 7.25 -4.60 -1.66
CA VAL A 408 7.68 -5.44 -0.53
C VAL A 408 6.54 -6.38 -0.14
N GLU A 409 5.30 -5.88 -0.04
CA GLU A 409 4.11 -6.68 0.24
C GLU A 409 3.87 -7.75 -0.86
N ARG A 410 4.00 -7.37 -2.13
CA ARG A 410 3.96 -8.34 -3.24
C ARG A 410 5.05 -9.41 -3.15
N SER A 411 6.24 -9.04 -2.68
CA SER A 411 7.33 -10.00 -2.47
C SER A 411 7.00 -10.97 -1.33
N PHE A 412 6.39 -10.49 -0.23
CA PHE A 412 5.93 -11.36 0.85
C PHE A 412 4.79 -12.27 0.41
N SER A 413 3.82 -11.77 -0.37
CA SER A 413 2.76 -12.61 -0.95
C SER A 413 3.36 -13.73 -1.82
N GLN A 414 4.34 -13.42 -2.68
CA GLN A 414 5.04 -14.45 -3.46
C GLN A 414 5.80 -15.45 -2.59
N MET A 415 6.44 -15.00 -1.52
CA MET A 415 7.12 -15.87 -0.55
C MET A 415 6.12 -16.83 0.11
N ASN A 416 4.93 -16.35 0.50
CA ASN A 416 3.89 -17.17 1.11
C ASN A 416 3.35 -18.25 0.14
N LEU A 417 3.24 -17.95 -1.17
CA LEU A 417 2.91 -18.93 -2.20
C LEU A 417 3.99 -19.99 -2.36
N LEU A 418 5.26 -19.66 -2.13
CA LEU A 418 6.37 -20.64 -2.17
C LEU A 418 6.44 -21.48 -0.90
N LYS A 419 6.27 -20.85 0.27
CA LYS A 419 6.39 -21.48 1.58
C LYS A 419 5.00 -21.69 2.20
N THR A 420 4.28 -22.68 1.70
CA THR A 420 2.95 -23.08 2.21
C THR A 420 3.07 -24.07 3.37
N LYS A 421 1.95 -24.37 4.04
CA LYS A 421 1.88 -25.43 5.07
C LYS A 421 2.42 -26.78 4.57
N LEU A 422 2.21 -27.10 3.28
CA LEU A 422 2.70 -28.34 2.65
C LEU A 422 4.18 -28.24 2.22
N ARG A 423 4.72 -27.05 2.03
CA ARG A 423 6.10 -26.76 1.61
C ARG A 423 6.87 -25.95 2.63
N ASN A 424 6.69 -26.23 3.92
CA ASN A 424 7.29 -25.47 5.01
C ASN A 424 8.78 -25.76 5.27
N ARG A 425 9.33 -26.83 4.67
CA ARG A 425 10.73 -27.26 4.83
C ARG A 425 11.73 -26.58 3.88
N LEU A 426 11.26 -25.68 3.00
CA LEU A 426 12.17 -24.93 2.14
C LEU A 426 13.11 -24.07 3.00
N SER A 427 14.42 -24.18 2.74
CA SER A 427 15.41 -23.33 3.39
C SER A 427 15.25 -21.88 2.94
N PRO A 428 15.60 -20.87 3.78
CA PRO A 428 15.58 -19.47 3.38
C PRO A 428 16.38 -19.20 2.11
N ASN A 429 17.53 -19.86 1.94
CA ASN A 429 18.35 -19.73 0.74
C ASN A 429 17.65 -20.23 -0.52
N THR A 430 16.92 -21.36 -0.43
CA THR A 430 16.13 -21.86 -1.56
C THR A 430 15.00 -20.91 -1.91
N VAL A 431 14.28 -20.39 -0.92
CA VAL A 431 13.22 -19.40 -1.15
C VAL A 431 13.79 -18.15 -1.79
N ASN A 432 14.90 -17.61 -1.25
CA ASN A 432 15.60 -16.46 -1.82
C ASN A 432 16.00 -16.69 -3.28
N ALA A 433 16.61 -17.82 -3.60
CA ALA A 433 17.02 -18.17 -4.97
C ALA A 433 15.82 -18.19 -5.94
N ILE A 434 14.71 -18.81 -5.55
CA ILE A 434 13.49 -18.86 -6.37
C ILE A 434 12.94 -17.44 -6.58
N MET A 435 12.89 -16.60 -5.54
CA MET A 435 12.40 -15.22 -5.65
C MET A 435 13.30 -14.35 -6.55
N VAL A 436 14.62 -14.52 -6.47
CA VAL A 436 15.59 -13.81 -7.36
C VAL A 436 15.36 -14.23 -8.82
N ILE A 437 15.19 -15.54 -9.10
CA ILE A 437 14.91 -16.04 -10.45
C ILE A 437 13.60 -15.46 -10.98
N ARG A 438 12.52 -15.51 -10.19
CA ARG A 438 11.21 -14.94 -10.58
C ARG A 438 11.30 -13.45 -10.86
N ALA A 439 11.96 -12.68 -10.00
CA ALA A 439 12.16 -11.26 -10.21
C ALA A 439 12.99 -10.98 -11.47
N GLY A 440 14.01 -11.79 -11.75
CA GLY A 440 14.83 -11.70 -12.96
C GLY A 440 14.00 -11.99 -14.23
N LEU A 441 13.20 -13.04 -14.23
CA LEU A 441 12.29 -13.37 -15.34
C LEU A 441 11.26 -12.26 -15.59
N LYS A 442 10.57 -11.79 -14.54
CA LYS A 442 9.62 -10.67 -14.61
C LYS A 442 10.28 -9.42 -15.21
N ARG A 443 11.48 -9.07 -14.72
CA ARG A 443 12.25 -7.92 -15.20
C ARG A 443 12.62 -8.04 -16.68
N ASN A 444 12.86 -9.25 -17.17
CA ASN A 444 13.17 -9.54 -18.57
C ASN A 444 11.92 -9.77 -19.43
N LYS A 445 10.73 -9.66 -18.86
CA LYS A 445 9.44 -9.98 -19.52
C LYS A 445 9.44 -11.39 -20.13
N LYS A 446 10.05 -12.36 -19.43
CA LYS A 446 10.13 -13.77 -19.84
C LYS A 446 9.39 -14.66 -18.86
N GLY A 447 8.74 -15.68 -19.36
CA GLY A 447 8.26 -16.83 -18.59
C GLY A 447 9.37 -17.86 -18.34
N CYS A 448 9.08 -18.91 -17.56
CA CYS A 448 10.06 -19.97 -17.33
C CYS A 448 10.30 -20.83 -18.57
N PHE A 449 9.36 -20.90 -19.52
CA PHE A 449 9.48 -21.63 -20.78
C PHE A 449 10.11 -20.81 -21.90
N ASP A 450 10.16 -19.48 -21.78
CA ASP A 450 10.83 -18.60 -22.74
C ASP A 450 12.29 -18.33 -22.34
N TYR A 451 12.72 -18.84 -21.19
CA TYR A 451 14.05 -18.60 -20.66
C TYR A 451 15.01 -19.72 -21.08
N GLU A 452 15.98 -19.39 -21.92
CA GLU A 452 17.07 -20.27 -22.28
C GLU A 452 18.15 -20.25 -21.21
N LEU A 453 18.42 -21.41 -20.64
CA LEU A 453 19.52 -21.54 -19.67
C LEU A 453 20.87 -21.37 -20.38
N PRO A 454 21.77 -20.56 -19.85
CA PRO A 454 23.14 -20.49 -20.38
C PRO A 454 23.78 -21.86 -20.41
N GLU A 455 24.52 -22.19 -21.48
CA GLU A 455 25.15 -23.50 -21.66
C GLU A 455 26.04 -23.89 -20.48
N LYS A 456 26.74 -22.90 -19.89
CA LYS A 456 27.55 -23.08 -18.68
C LYS A 456 26.71 -23.58 -17.50
N THR A 457 25.47 -23.11 -17.36
CA THR A 457 24.52 -23.54 -16.29
C THR A 457 24.00 -24.95 -16.59
N ILE A 458 23.68 -25.24 -17.86
CA ILE A 458 23.23 -26.57 -18.30
C ILE A 458 24.28 -27.63 -17.98
N ARG A 459 25.54 -27.33 -18.25
CA ARG A 459 26.67 -28.26 -17.95
C ARG A 459 26.84 -28.53 -16.45
N LEU A 460 26.40 -27.63 -15.57
CA LEU A 460 26.46 -27.83 -14.13
C LEU A 460 25.27 -28.64 -13.59
N ILE A 461 24.14 -28.63 -14.28
CA ILE A 461 22.93 -29.36 -13.84
C ILE A 461 23.21 -30.90 -13.90
N GLY A 462 22.93 -31.55 -12.78
CA GLY A 462 23.12 -33.02 -12.66
C GLY A 462 24.54 -33.47 -12.34
N THR A 463 25.53 -32.60 -12.27
CA THR A 463 26.86 -32.95 -11.80
C THR A 463 26.91 -33.05 -10.27
N ARG A 464 27.70 -34.00 -9.75
CA ARG A 464 27.89 -34.19 -8.28
C ARG A 464 28.45 -32.95 -7.60
N ASP A 465 29.13 -32.07 -8.35
CA ASP A 465 29.77 -30.86 -7.81
C ASP A 465 28.77 -29.80 -7.42
N VAL A 466 27.60 -29.72 -8.07
CA VAL A 466 26.50 -28.82 -7.69
C VAL A 466 25.94 -29.16 -6.30
N TYR A 467 25.98 -30.44 -5.93
CA TYR A 467 25.46 -30.92 -4.63
C TYR A 467 26.52 -30.89 -3.51
N LYS A 468 27.79 -30.62 -3.83
CA LYS A 468 28.88 -30.50 -2.83
C LYS A 468 29.02 -29.11 -2.23
N VAL A 469 28.47 -28.07 -2.86
CA VAL A 469 28.50 -26.69 -2.36
C VAL A 469 27.41 -26.52 -1.32
N GLY A 470 27.71 -26.81 -0.05
CA GLY A 470 26.78 -26.52 1.04
C GLY A 470 26.82 -27.42 2.27
N VAL A 471 27.76 -28.36 2.36
CA VAL A 471 27.96 -29.14 3.59
C VAL A 471 29.16 -28.58 4.36
N SER A 472 28.97 -27.47 5.04
CA SER A 472 29.78 -27.18 6.23
C SER A 472 29.39 -28.22 7.28
N LYS A 473 30.30 -29.15 7.57
CA LYS A 473 30.15 -30.12 8.65
C LYS A 473 29.85 -29.39 9.97
N PRO A 474 28.84 -29.76 10.74
CA PRO A 474 28.73 -29.27 12.10
C PRO A 474 29.92 -29.78 12.88
N SER A 475 30.68 -28.89 13.50
CA SER A 475 31.70 -29.22 14.47
C SER A 475 31.07 -30.04 15.58
N SER A 476 31.55 -31.26 15.77
CA SER A 476 31.21 -32.11 16.89
C SER A 476 31.68 -31.48 18.19
N SER A 477 30.77 -30.91 18.96
CA SER A 477 30.95 -30.67 20.39
C SER A 477 30.01 -31.63 21.14
N THR A 478 30.61 -32.60 21.78
CA THR A 478 30.03 -33.50 22.78
C THR A 478 29.54 -32.66 23.96
N GLY A 479 28.24 -32.64 24.19
CA GLY A 479 27.61 -32.07 25.37
C GLY A 479 26.26 -32.77 25.59
N ALA A 480 26.10 -33.36 26.77
CA ALA A 480 24.99 -34.18 27.22
C ALA A 480 23.58 -33.50 27.11
N PRO A 481 22.51 -34.30 27.08
CA PRO A 481 21.17 -33.75 26.84
C PRO A 481 20.58 -33.14 28.12
N HIS A 482 20.32 -31.84 28.09
CA HIS A 482 19.40 -31.19 29.00
C HIS A 482 18.01 -31.16 28.39
N GLN A 483 17.04 -31.73 29.08
CA GLN A 483 15.63 -31.60 28.76
C GLN A 483 15.19 -30.13 29.00
N PRO A 484 14.43 -29.50 28.14
CA PRO A 484 13.73 -28.27 28.47
C PRO A 484 12.32 -28.60 28.96
N GLU A 485 12.04 -28.17 30.17
CA GLU A 485 10.72 -28.04 30.76
C GLU A 485 9.86 -27.05 29.88
N GLY A 486 8.58 -27.37 29.80
CA GLY A 486 7.64 -26.66 28.97
C GLY A 486 7.32 -25.25 29.43
N LEU A 487 7.25 -24.38 28.46
CA LEU A 487 6.49 -23.13 28.54
C LEU A 487 5.61 -23.07 27.29
N LEU A 488 4.39 -23.56 27.46
CA LEU A 488 3.27 -23.33 26.53
C LEU A 488 2.88 -21.86 26.60
N GLY A 489 3.48 -21.05 25.74
CA GLY A 489 2.97 -19.73 25.39
C GLY A 489 2.04 -19.89 24.18
N GLN A 490 0.77 -19.64 24.39
CA GLN A 490 -0.23 -19.57 23.32
C GLN A 490 0.16 -18.45 22.34
N VAL A 491 0.70 -18.82 21.19
CA VAL A 491 0.81 -17.92 20.04
C VAL A 491 -0.51 -18.05 19.28
N GLY A 492 -1.27 -16.96 19.28
CA GLY A 492 -2.52 -16.85 18.56
C GLY A 492 -2.31 -17.11 17.05
N ASP A 493 -3.10 -18.04 16.57
CA ASP A 493 -3.18 -18.46 15.17
C ASP A 493 -3.86 -17.32 14.38
N SER A 494 -3.06 -16.45 13.79
CA SER A 494 -3.51 -15.44 12.83
C SER A 494 -2.69 -15.53 11.54
N SER A 495 -3.02 -16.55 10.74
CA SER A 495 -2.62 -16.55 9.34
C SER A 495 -3.71 -15.82 8.52
N PRO A 496 -3.39 -14.76 7.79
CA PRO A 496 -4.30 -14.21 6.81
C PRO A 496 -4.22 -15.05 5.54
N ASP A 497 -5.20 -15.92 5.32
CA ASP A 497 -5.50 -16.41 3.98
C ASP A 497 -6.14 -15.25 3.20
N CYS A 498 -5.30 -14.41 2.59
CA CYS A 498 -5.72 -13.54 1.51
C CYS A 498 -5.60 -14.36 0.22
N ASP A 499 -6.71 -14.89 -0.24
CA ASP A 499 -6.85 -15.40 -1.61
C ASP A 499 -6.77 -14.19 -2.56
N ASP A 500 -5.58 -13.87 -3.05
CA ASP A 500 -5.34 -12.97 -4.20
C ASP A 500 -5.60 -13.74 -5.51
N ASP A 501 -6.86 -14.18 -5.74
CA ASP A 501 -7.24 -14.82 -7.01
C ASP A 501 -7.43 -13.82 -8.17
N ASP A 502 -7.33 -12.51 -7.93
CA ASP A 502 -7.52 -11.47 -8.97
C ASP A 502 -6.21 -10.98 -9.62
N LEU A 503 -5.05 -11.64 -9.40
CA LEU A 503 -3.75 -11.19 -9.94
C LEU A 503 -3.18 -12.07 -11.06
N PHE A 504 -3.97 -12.99 -11.62
CA PHE A 504 -3.56 -13.80 -12.77
C PHE A 504 -4.49 -13.66 -13.98
N THR A 505 -4.59 -12.45 -14.52
CA THR A 505 -4.82 -12.26 -15.95
C THR A 505 -3.74 -11.31 -16.46
N LEU A 506 -2.68 -11.98 -17.04
CA LEU A 506 -1.57 -11.48 -17.88
C LEU A 506 -0.81 -10.26 -17.41
#